data_574035cc83c9bc5020f684f0e388094f
#
_entry.id   574035cc83c9bc5020f684f0e388094f
#
_cell.length_a   1.000
_cell.length_b   1.000
_cell.length_c   1.000
_cell.angle_alpha   90.00
_cell.angle_beta   90.00
_cell.angle_gamma   90.00
#
_symmetry.space_group_name_H-M   'P 1'
#
loop_
_entity.id
_entity.type
_entity.pdbx_description
1 polymer ?
#
loop_
_entity_poly.entity_id
_entity_poly.type
_entity_poly.pdbx_seq_one_letter_code
_entity_poly.pdbx_strand_id
1 'polypeptide(L)'
;MKHVVAFDVSMGKSTMVIYDRYRQCEYEGEITHNRYSFEKLNETLISLTQKDAQAPDIVFEATGVYSKPLERFLGDQGYMYYRVNPLEANIQMASMRRQKTDKSDAHELAKTHFRVEREQTYQEGEYYKQMRAMTRYYDELSSEMTHLYSRLHAILQLSFPELEKLFSKRSALFLNVVQLYPHPDHVLVCSKTVIRNRLKANTRKNLSLARAEEKGIALIEAAKEAYPAISKDDIRCEQVRDYAKRIADLKEKRDQLVQKMVKLSKDKQEYQILISFPGIGETTAVRLIGELGDIRRFKNHKQLNAYVGIDIMRYQSGNTFYKDTVALHKKI
;
A
#
# COMPACT_ATOMS: atom_id res chain seq x y z
N MET A 1 -4.79 40.24 -4.71
CA MET A 1 -5.59 39.01 -4.50
C MET A 1 -5.87 38.41 -5.85
N LYS A 2 -5.91 37.11 -5.96
CA LYS A 2 -6.05 36.32 -7.20
C LYS A 2 -7.34 35.52 -7.20
N HIS A 3 -7.74 35.01 -8.36
CA HIS A 3 -8.87 34.09 -8.48
C HIS A 3 -8.65 32.80 -7.69
N VAL A 4 -9.76 32.23 -7.22
CA VAL A 4 -9.82 30.91 -6.58
C VAL A 4 -10.66 29.99 -7.45
N VAL A 5 -10.07 28.86 -7.85
CA VAL A 5 -10.74 27.79 -8.59
C VAL A 5 -10.93 26.62 -7.66
N ALA A 6 -12.16 26.32 -7.30
CA ALA A 6 -12.45 25.20 -6.39
C ALA A 6 -13.16 24.06 -7.12
N PHE A 7 -12.80 22.84 -6.73
CA PHE A 7 -13.40 21.61 -7.28
C PHE A 7 -13.99 20.77 -6.15
N ASP A 8 -15.23 20.36 -6.32
CA ASP A 8 -15.77 19.19 -5.65
C ASP A 8 -15.62 17.99 -6.57
N VAL A 9 -14.79 17.01 -6.14
CA VAL A 9 -14.34 15.91 -6.99
C VAL A 9 -15.18 14.67 -6.74
N SER A 10 -15.72 14.10 -7.82
CA SER A 10 -16.44 12.83 -7.83
C SER A 10 -15.86 11.85 -8.86
N MET A 11 -16.45 10.68 -9.00
CA MET A 11 -16.01 9.66 -9.94
C MET A 11 -16.10 10.13 -11.39
N GLY A 12 -14.94 10.38 -12.02
CA GLY A 12 -14.83 10.75 -13.44
C GLY A 12 -15.22 12.19 -13.78
N LYS A 13 -15.61 13.00 -12.81
CA LYS A 13 -16.02 14.41 -13.00
C LYS A 13 -15.83 15.26 -11.76
N SER A 14 -15.91 16.57 -11.90
CA SER A 14 -15.90 17.52 -10.77
C SER A 14 -16.84 18.67 -11.03
N THR A 15 -17.50 19.19 -10.00
CA THR A 15 -18.11 20.51 -10.03
C THR A 15 -17.00 21.55 -9.84
N MET A 16 -16.88 22.51 -10.75
CA MET A 16 -15.89 23.57 -10.73
C MET A 16 -16.57 24.90 -10.51
N VAL A 17 -16.03 25.70 -9.59
CA VAL A 17 -16.44 27.10 -9.41
C VAL A 17 -15.22 28.01 -9.46
N ILE A 18 -15.39 29.20 -10.02
CA ILE A 18 -14.36 30.25 -10.09
C ILE A 18 -14.85 31.48 -9.36
N TYR A 19 -14.07 31.89 -8.38
CA TYR A 19 -14.34 33.13 -7.61
C TYR A 19 -13.26 34.16 -7.90
N ASP A 20 -13.70 35.39 -8.08
CA ASP A 20 -12.82 36.55 -8.23
C ASP A 20 -12.21 37.00 -6.89
N ARG A 21 -11.32 38.00 -6.94
CA ARG A 21 -10.70 38.62 -5.76
C ARG A 21 -11.67 39.29 -4.80
N TYR A 22 -12.89 39.58 -5.26
CA TYR A 22 -13.96 40.19 -4.46
C TYR A 22 -14.91 39.14 -3.85
N ARG A 23 -14.59 37.86 -4.02
CA ARG A 23 -15.39 36.73 -3.57
C ARG A 23 -16.73 36.58 -4.28
N GLN A 24 -16.81 37.06 -5.53
CA GLN A 24 -17.97 36.87 -6.39
C GLN A 24 -17.74 35.66 -7.28
N CYS A 25 -18.74 34.79 -7.42
CA CYS A 25 -18.69 33.66 -8.30
C CYS A 25 -18.83 34.11 -9.75
N GLU A 26 -17.78 33.97 -10.56
CA GLU A 26 -17.78 34.32 -11.99
C GLU A 26 -18.18 33.11 -12.86
N TYR A 27 -17.97 31.87 -12.37
CA TYR A 27 -18.27 30.65 -13.12
C TYR A 27 -18.66 29.52 -12.20
N GLU A 28 -19.66 28.73 -12.63
CA GLU A 28 -20.06 27.45 -12.07
C GLU A 28 -20.34 26.48 -13.22
N GLY A 29 -19.75 25.29 -13.17
CA GLY A 29 -19.96 24.26 -14.19
C GLY A 29 -19.42 22.91 -13.78
N GLU A 30 -19.68 21.91 -14.61
CA GLU A 30 -19.14 20.55 -14.44
C GLU A 30 -17.99 20.34 -15.42
N ILE A 31 -16.93 19.69 -14.95
CA ILE A 31 -15.78 19.26 -15.76
C ILE A 31 -15.64 17.75 -15.70
N THR A 32 -15.60 17.08 -16.85
CA THR A 32 -15.32 15.64 -16.96
C THR A 32 -13.82 15.40 -16.91
N HIS A 33 -13.37 14.33 -16.24
CA HIS A 33 -11.95 13.97 -16.15
C HIS A 33 -11.47 13.26 -17.42
N ASN A 34 -11.39 13.99 -18.53
CA ASN A 34 -10.86 13.53 -19.81
C ASN A 34 -9.90 14.57 -20.41
N ARG A 35 -9.16 14.17 -21.44
CA ARG A 35 -8.14 15.02 -22.07
C ARG A 35 -8.73 16.34 -22.56
N TYR A 36 -9.81 16.28 -23.29
CA TYR A 36 -10.44 17.47 -23.89
C TYR A 36 -10.89 18.49 -22.82
N SER A 37 -11.53 18.01 -21.76
CA SER A 37 -11.98 18.89 -20.68
C SER A 37 -10.81 19.49 -19.89
N PHE A 38 -9.72 18.73 -19.71
CA PHE A 38 -8.50 19.24 -19.09
C PHE A 38 -7.75 20.24 -19.97
N GLU A 39 -7.77 20.08 -21.29
CA GLU A 39 -7.24 21.10 -22.23
C GLU A 39 -8.01 22.42 -22.08
N LYS A 40 -9.35 22.38 -22.05
CA LYS A 40 -10.18 23.55 -21.80
C LYS A 40 -9.94 24.19 -20.41
N LEU A 41 -9.77 23.35 -19.41
CA LEU A 41 -9.39 23.82 -18.07
C LEU A 41 -8.05 24.56 -18.13
N ASN A 42 -7.07 24.06 -18.87
CA ASN A 42 -5.79 24.73 -19.03
C ASN A 42 -5.93 26.11 -19.68
N GLU A 43 -6.72 26.22 -20.73
CA GLU A 43 -7.01 27.51 -21.37
C GLU A 43 -7.63 28.50 -20.37
N THR A 44 -8.57 28.03 -19.56
CA THR A 44 -9.19 28.83 -18.50
C THR A 44 -8.17 29.31 -17.46
N LEU A 45 -7.31 28.38 -16.96
CA LEU A 45 -6.29 28.71 -15.96
C LEU A 45 -5.23 29.70 -16.52
N ILE A 46 -4.85 29.57 -17.78
CA ILE A 46 -3.96 30.50 -18.48
C ILE A 46 -4.62 31.88 -18.57
N SER A 47 -5.88 31.97 -18.96
CA SER A 47 -6.63 33.21 -19.03
C SER A 47 -6.71 33.94 -17.68
N LEU A 48 -7.03 33.19 -16.61
CA LEU A 48 -7.02 33.72 -15.24
C LEU A 48 -5.64 34.20 -14.81
N THR A 49 -4.58 33.44 -15.16
CA THR A 49 -3.19 33.81 -14.86
C THR A 49 -2.82 35.14 -15.56
N GLN A 50 -3.24 35.34 -16.80
CA GLN A 50 -3.01 36.58 -17.53
C GLN A 50 -3.79 37.76 -16.91
N LYS A 51 -5.06 37.52 -16.50
CA LYS A 51 -5.92 38.50 -15.85
C LYS A 51 -5.36 39.00 -14.51
N ASP A 52 -4.79 38.09 -13.72
CA ASP A 52 -4.28 38.39 -12.37
C ASP A 52 -2.77 38.65 -12.32
N ALA A 53 -2.04 38.48 -13.43
CA ALA A 53 -0.58 38.46 -13.53
C ALA A 53 0.06 37.43 -12.57
N GLN A 54 -0.70 36.43 -12.12
CA GLN A 54 -0.26 35.30 -11.27
C GLN A 54 -1.25 34.13 -11.40
N ALA A 55 -0.74 32.88 -11.16
CA ALA A 55 -1.60 31.70 -11.21
C ALA A 55 -2.71 31.75 -10.13
N PRO A 56 -3.94 31.32 -10.46
CA PRO A 56 -5.04 31.24 -9.49
C PRO A 56 -4.73 30.25 -8.37
N ASP A 57 -5.39 30.40 -7.22
CA ASP A 57 -5.39 29.37 -6.20
C ASP A 57 -6.35 28.24 -6.60
N ILE A 58 -5.84 27.02 -6.64
CA ILE A 58 -6.63 25.84 -6.99
C ILE A 58 -6.85 25.02 -5.73
N VAL A 59 -8.11 24.78 -5.35
CA VAL A 59 -8.44 24.07 -4.11
C VAL A 59 -9.46 22.97 -4.38
N PHE A 60 -9.25 21.78 -3.78
CA PHE A 60 -10.19 20.66 -3.84
C PHE A 60 -10.05 19.73 -2.64
N GLU A 61 -11.14 18.99 -2.34
CA GLU A 61 -11.12 17.97 -1.31
C GLU A 61 -10.46 16.68 -1.82
N ALA A 62 -9.69 16.02 -0.94
CA ALA A 62 -9.06 14.73 -1.24
C ALA A 62 -10.09 13.59 -1.28
N THR A 63 -10.58 13.24 -2.46
CA THR A 63 -11.59 12.18 -2.68
C THR A 63 -10.93 10.87 -3.13
N GLY A 64 -9.97 10.38 -2.35
CA GLY A 64 -9.29 9.11 -2.61
C GLY A 64 -8.64 9.04 -4.00
N VAL A 65 -9.02 8.03 -4.79
CA VAL A 65 -8.47 7.82 -6.13
C VAL A 65 -9.08 8.75 -7.19
N TYR A 66 -10.24 9.33 -6.93
CA TYR A 66 -10.96 10.11 -7.94
C TYR A 66 -10.33 11.49 -8.18
N SER A 67 -9.62 12.06 -7.22
CA SER A 67 -8.86 13.31 -7.40
C SER A 67 -7.55 13.12 -8.18
N LYS A 68 -7.07 11.89 -8.36
CA LYS A 68 -5.76 11.63 -8.99
C LYS A 68 -5.62 12.11 -10.43
N PRO A 69 -6.63 11.98 -11.33
CA PRO A 69 -6.54 12.55 -12.67
C PRO A 69 -6.36 14.08 -12.65
N LEU A 70 -7.09 14.79 -11.79
CA LEU A 70 -6.96 16.24 -11.63
C LEU A 70 -5.58 16.61 -11.04
N GLU A 71 -5.14 15.93 -9.96
CA GLU A 71 -3.80 16.12 -9.38
C GLU A 71 -2.69 15.91 -10.43
N ARG A 72 -2.83 14.88 -11.27
CA ARG A 72 -1.88 14.58 -12.35
C ARG A 72 -1.83 15.70 -13.37
N PHE A 73 -2.98 16.12 -13.86
CA PHE A 73 -3.09 17.22 -14.83
C PHE A 73 -2.46 18.50 -14.30
N LEU A 74 -2.83 18.91 -13.08
CA LEU A 74 -2.29 20.13 -12.46
C LEU A 74 -0.76 20.04 -12.28
N GLY A 75 -0.25 18.90 -11.86
CA GLY A 75 1.19 18.67 -11.71
C GLY A 75 1.93 18.70 -13.04
N ASP A 76 1.39 18.08 -14.10
CA ASP A 76 1.99 18.06 -15.44
C ASP A 76 2.02 19.46 -16.09
N GLN A 77 1.05 20.34 -15.74
CA GLN A 77 1.01 21.73 -16.19
C GLN A 77 1.75 22.70 -15.24
N GLY A 78 2.33 22.21 -14.15
CA GLY A 78 3.09 23.02 -13.19
C GLY A 78 2.25 23.90 -12.27
N TYR A 79 0.95 23.66 -12.16
CA TYR A 79 0.08 24.38 -11.23
C TYR A 79 0.25 23.89 -9.80
N MET A 80 0.38 24.82 -8.88
CA MET A 80 0.29 24.54 -7.44
C MET A 80 -1.18 24.48 -7.01
N TYR A 81 -1.47 23.60 -6.04
CA TYR A 81 -2.84 23.42 -5.55
C TYR A 81 -2.88 23.14 -4.05
N TYR A 82 -4.07 23.32 -3.47
CA TYR A 82 -4.39 23.07 -2.07
C TYR A 82 -5.36 21.89 -1.99
N ARG A 83 -4.86 20.75 -1.53
CA ARG A 83 -5.69 19.57 -1.30
C ARG A 83 -6.13 19.54 0.15
N VAL A 84 -7.42 19.74 0.39
CA VAL A 84 -8.02 19.77 1.72
C VAL A 84 -8.32 18.35 2.19
N ASN A 85 -8.01 18.07 3.45
CA ASN A 85 -8.39 16.80 4.07
C ASN A 85 -9.92 16.77 4.28
N PRO A 86 -10.64 15.66 3.96
CA PRO A 86 -12.09 15.55 4.18
C PRO A 86 -12.54 15.86 5.60
N LEU A 87 -11.77 15.46 6.61
CA LEU A 87 -12.08 15.77 8.00
C LEU A 87 -11.97 17.27 8.28
N GLU A 88 -10.91 17.91 7.79
CA GLU A 88 -10.72 19.36 7.91
C GLU A 88 -11.81 20.13 7.16
N ALA A 89 -12.12 19.73 5.93
CA ALA A 89 -13.20 20.29 5.14
C ALA A 89 -14.54 20.20 5.91
N ASN A 90 -14.87 19.02 6.47
CA ASN A 90 -16.09 18.84 7.25
C ASN A 90 -16.15 19.73 8.50
N ILE A 91 -15.07 19.86 9.25
CA ILE A 91 -15.01 20.73 10.44
C ILE A 91 -15.20 22.20 10.05
N GLN A 92 -14.53 22.65 9.00
CA GLN A 92 -14.62 24.04 8.53
C GLN A 92 -15.99 24.37 7.91
N MET A 93 -16.65 23.38 7.29
CA MET A 93 -17.97 23.53 6.66
C MET A 93 -19.14 23.26 7.63
N ALA A 94 -18.93 22.58 8.75
CA ALA A 94 -19.99 22.19 9.71
C ALA A 94 -20.74 23.36 10.34
N SER A 95 -20.15 24.56 10.39
CA SER A 95 -20.75 25.76 10.99
C SER A 95 -21.84 26.42 10.11
N MET A 96 -22.05 25.96 8.85
CA MET A 96 -22.87 26.67 7.87
C MET A 96 -23.96 25.83 7.19
N ARG A 97 -24.14 24.56 7.53
CA ARG A 97 -24.98 23.64 6.71
C ARG A 97 -26.46 23.62 7.09
N ARG A 98 -27.33 23.82 6.06
CA ARG A 98 -28.72 23.33 6.04
C ARG A 98 -29.00 22.29 4.93
N GLN A 99 -28.22 22.25 3.84
CA GLN A 99 -28.38 21.27 2.75
C GLN A 99 -27.00 20.91 2.16
N LYS A 100 -26.80 19.63 1.86
CA LYS A 100 -25.57 19.10 1.24
C LYS A 100 -25.85 18.74 -0.22
N THR A 101 -25.18 19.43 -1.16
CA THR A 101 -25.14 19.11 -2.59
C THR A 101 -23.73 19.32 -3.10
N ASP A 102 -23.29 18.56 -4.11
CA ASP A 102 -21.95 18.68 -4.73
C ASP A 102 -21.64 20.12 -5.16
N LYS A 103 -22.65 20.85 -5.65
CA LYS A 103 -22.51 22.27 -5.97
C LYS A 103 -22.21 23.13 -4.75
N SER A 104 -22.91 22.89 -3.63
CA SER A 104 -22.68 23.62 -2.39
C SER A 104 -21.27 23.38 -1.84
N ASP A 105 -20.72 22.17 -2.01
CA ASP A 105 -19.44 21.79 -1.46
C ASP A 105 -18.27 22.49 -2.19
N ALA A 106 -18.30 22.64 -3.53
CA ALA A 106 -17.34 23.44 -4.28
C ALA A 106 -17.35 24.93 -3.87
N HIS A 107 -18.52 25.51 -3.72
CA HIS A 107 -18.66 26.91 -3.25
C HIS A 107 -18.12 27.11 -1.85
N GLU A 108 -18.40 26.19 -0.93
CA GLU A 108 -17.90 26.28 0.45
C GLU A 108 -16.37 26.12 0.51
N LEU A 109 -15.78 25.24 -0.31
CA LEU A 109 -14.33 25.11 -0.44
C LEU A 109 -13.68 26.43 -0.89
N ALA A 110 -14.25 27.10 -1.90
CA ALA A 110 -13.78 28.41 -2.34
C ALA A 110 -13.89 29.46 -1.23
N LYS A 111 -15.06 29.59 -0.58
CA LYS A 111 -15.31 30.55 0.48
C LYS A 111 -14.42 30.33 1.71
N THR A 112 -14.19 29.05 2.09
CA THR A 112 -13.30 28.74 3.22
C THR A 112 -11.85 29.02 2.89
N HIS A 113 -11.44 28.85 1.61
CA HIS A 113 -10.08 29.16 1.18
C HIS A 113 -9.74 30.66 1.35
N PHE A 114 -10.68 31.57 1.19
CA PHE A 114 -10.48 33.00 1.47
C PHE A 114 -10.37 33.35 2.97
N ARG A 115 -10.74 32.44 3.87
CA ARG A 115 -10.79 32.68 5.33
C ARG A 115 -9.68 31.97 6.07
N VAL A 116 -9.23 30.84 5.55
CA VAL A 116 -8.25 29.95 6.20
C VAL A 116 -6.97 29.97 5.39
N GLU A 117 -5.87 30.32 6.04
CA GLU A 117 -4.55 30.19 5.44
C GLU A 117 -4.21 28.70 5.32
N ARG A 118 -3.87 28.25 4.09
CA ARG A 118 -3.53 26.85 3.80
C ARG A 118 -2.13 26.77 3.23
N GLU A 119 -1.41 25.74 3.62
CA GLU A 119 -0.14 25.40 2.97
C GLU A 119 -0.41 24.70 1.63
N GLN A 120 0.38 25.06 0.62
CA GLN A 120 0.34 24.38 -0.68
C GLN A 120 0.66 22.89 -0.52
N THR A 121 -0.08 22.06 -1.26
CA THR A 121 0.10 20.62 -1.19
C THR A 121 1.46 20.22 -1.78
N TYR A 122 2.24 19.50 -0.97
CA TYR A 122 3.49 18.93 -1.45
C TYR A 122 3.24 17.96 -2.62
N GLN A 123 3.84 18.25 -3.75
CA GLN A 123 3.79 17.39 -4.93
C GLN A 123 4.94 16.37 -4.88
N GLU A 124 4.59 15.13 -4.60
CA GLU A 124 5.55 14.03 -4.53
C GLU A 124 6.12 13.72 -5.93
N GLY A 125 7.45 13.58 -6.02
CA GLY A 125 8.11 13.20 -7.26
C GLY A 125 7.71 11.80 -7.74
N GLU A 126 7.75 11.56 -9.06
CA GLU A 126 7.25 10.32 -9.70
C GLU A 126 7.94 9.06 -9.14
N TYR A 127 9.25 9.13 -8.87
CA TYR A 127 9.99 8.06 -8.22
C TYR A 127 9.35 7.62 -6.90
N TYR A 128 9.04 8.56 -6.02
CA TYR A 128 8.45 8.25 -4.72
C TYR A 128 7.00 7.76 -4.83
N LYS A 129 6.23 8.28 -5.79
CA LYS A 129 4.88 7.76 -6.10
C LYS A 129 4.94 6.30 -6.54
N GLN A 130 5.87 5.94 -7.42
CA GLN A 130 6.08 4.56 -7.85
C GLN A 130 6.54 3.66 -6.70
N MET A 131 7.51 4.11 -5.89
CA MET A 131 7.99 3.35 -4.73
C MET A 131 6.86 3.10 -3.74
N ARG A 132 6.00 4.08 -3.49
CA ARG A 132 4.82 3.93 -2.63
C ARG A 132 3.83 2.93 -3.20
N ALA A 133 3.52 2.99 -4.48
CA ALA A 133 2.62 2.04 -5.14
C ALA A 133 3.16 0.60 -5.04
N MET A 134 4.46 0.40 -5.26
CA MET A 134 5.09 -0.92 -5.14
C MET A 134 5.12 -1.41 -3.68
N THR A 135 5.31 -0.53 -2.69
CA THR A 135 5.23 -0.91 -1.27
C THR A 135 3.82 -1.35 -0.89
N ARG A 136 2.78 -0.64 -1.34
CA ARG A 136 1.38 -1.06 -1.12
C ARG A 136 1.09 -2.41 -1.75
N TYR A 137 1.55 -2.61 -2.98
CA TYR A 137 1.39 -3.91 -3.65
C TYR A 137 2.16 -5.04 -2.94
N TYR A 138 3.34 -4.77 -2.39
CA TYR A 138 4.07 -5.73 -1.55
C TYR A 138 3.24 -6.14 -0.33
N ASP A 139 2.58 -5.18 0.33
CA ASP A 139 1.74 -5.45 1.50
C ASP A 139 0.48 -6.26 1.13
N GLU A 140 -0.14 -5.98 -0.02
CA GLU A 140 -1.26 -6.77 -0.56
C GLU A 140 -0.84 -8.23 -0.79
N LEU A 141 0.27 -8.46 -1.50
CA LEU A 141 0.79 -9.81 -1.74
C LEU A 141 1.12 -10.53 -0.42
N SER A 142 1.68 -9.83 0.56
CA SER A 142 2.02 -10.38 1.87
C SER A 142 0.79 -10.74 2.69
N SER A 143 -0.25 -9.94 2.62
CA SER A 143 -1.55 -10.20 3.26
C SER A 143 -2.24 -11.42 2.64
N GLU A 144 -2.29 -11.49 1.31
CA GLU A 144 -2.87 -12.64 0.60
C GLU A 144 -2.13 -13.95 0.96
N MET A 145 -0.79 -13.91 0.99
CA MET A 145 0.02 -15.07 1.43
C MET A 145 -0.34 -15.49 2.85
N THR A 146 -0.54 -14.55 3.77
CA THR A 146 -0.88 -14.85 5.16
C THR A 146 -2.23 -15.57 5.25
N HIS A 147 -3.22 -15.10 4.51
CA HIS A 147 -4.54 -15.75 4.43
C HIS A 147 -4.44 -17.16 3.84
N LEU A 148 -3.65 -17.34 2.79
CA LEU A 148 -3.45 -18.66 2.18
C LEU A 148 -2.71 -19.63 3.11
N TYR A 149 -1.70 -19.16 3.87
CA TYR A 149 -1.04 -19.99 4.88
C TYR A 149 -2.00 -20.45 5.98
N SER A 150 -2.90 -19.57 6.43
CA SER A 150 -3.91 -19.94 7.43
C SER A 150 -4.89 -21.01 6.91
N ARG A 151 -5.35 -20.88 5.66
CA ARG A 151 -6.21 -21.87 5.01
C ARG A 151 -5.48 -23.19 4.78
N LEU A 152 -4.23 -23.16 4.31
CA LEU A 152 -3.39 -24.32 4.12
C LEU A 152 -3.19 -25.07 5.44
N HIS A 153 -2.86 -24.34 6.52
CA HIS A 153 -2.74 -24.90 7.85
C HIS A 153 -4.01 -25.64 8.29
N ALA A 154 -5.17 -24.99 8.15
CA ALA A 154 -6.45 -25.58 8.58
C ALA A 154 -6.74 -26.93 7.88
N ILE A 155 -6.44 -27.04 6.57
CA ILE A 155 -6.66 -28.28 5.83
C ILE A 155 -5.59 -29.33 6.15
N LEU A 156 -4.33 -28.91 6.31
CA LEU A 156 -3.26 -29.85 6.69
C LEU A 156 -3.51 -30.51 8.04
N GLN A 157 -4.18 -29.84 8.99
CA GLN A 157 -4.59 -30.46 10.26
C GLN A 157 -5.58 -31.64 10.07
N LEU A 158 -6.28 -31.69 8.94
CA LEU A 158 -7.21 -32.78 8.60
C LEU A 158 -6.54 -33.87 7.74
N SER A 159 -5.54 -33.51 6.96
CA SER A 159 -4.92 -34.42 5.98
C SER A 159 -3.58 -34.97 6.44
N PHE A 160 -2.58 -34.12 6.73
CA PHE A 160 -1.23 -34.52 7.08
C PHE A 160 -0.51 -33.48 7.94
N PRO A 161 -0.90 -33.30 9.22
CA PRO A 161 -0.34 -32.26 10.10
C PRO A 161 1.14 -32.43 10.43
N GLU A 162 1.68 -33.64 10.32
CA GLU A 162 3.08 -33.94 10.59
C GLU A 162 4.04 -33.19 9.66
N LEU A 163 3.60 -32.82 8.45
CA LEU A 163 4.40 -32.02 7.50
C LEU A 163 4.84 -30.68 8.10
N GLU A 164 4.01 -30.07 8.94
CA GLU A 164 4.32 -28.81 9.59
C GLU A 164 5.36 -28.92 10.71
N LYS A 165 5.57 -30.13 11.25
CA LYS A 165 6.61 -30.42 12.24
C LYS A 165 7.95 -30.76 11.56
N LEU A 166 7.89 -31.49 10.43
CA LEU A 166 9.08 -31.96 9.71
C LEU A 166 9.76 -30.86 8.90
N PHE A 167 9.00 -29.87 8.43
CA PHE A 167 9.50 -28.83 7.53
C PHE A 167 9.17 -27.45 8.04
N SER A 168 10.08 -26.49 7.85
CA SER A 168 9.80 -25.09 8.15
C SER A 168 8.67 -24.59 7.24
N LYS A 169 7.55 -24.20 7.83
CA LYS A 169 6.28 -23.81 7.16
C LYS A 169 6.44 -22.76 6.06
N ARG A 170 7.43 -21.87 6.19
CA ARG A 170 7.68 -20.79 5.21
C ARG A 170 8.75 -21.13 4.18
N SER A 171 9.31 -22.34 4.21
CA SER A 171 10.35 -22.77 3.25
C SER A 171 9.75 -23.15 1.90
N ALA A 172 10.52 -22.97 0.82
CA ALA A 172 10.13 -23.46 -0.50
C ALA A 172 10.01 -25.00 -0.51
N LEU A 173 10.88 -25.69 0.25
CA LEU A 173 10.82 -27.14 0.39
C LEU A 173 9.49 -27.61 0.99
N PHE A 174 9.00 -26.94 2.04
CA PHE A 174 7.69 -27.25 2.63
C PHE A 174 6.56 -27.15 1.59
N LEU A 175 6.48 -26.03 0.87
CA LEU A 175 5.46 -25.83 -0.15
C LEU A 175 5.53 -26.91 -1.25
N ASN A 176 6.72 -27.31 -1.66
CA ASN A 176 6.90 -28.38 -2.65
C ASN A 176 6.47 -29.76 -2.11
N VAL A 177 6.84 -30.07 -0.86
CA VAL A 177 6.44 -31.32 -0.22
C VAL A 177 4.93 -31.43 -0.08
N VAL A 178 4.30 -30.35 0.37
CA VAL A 178 2.83 -30.25 0.53
C VAL A 178 2.11 -30.43 -0.82
N GLN A 179 2.65 -29.84 -1.91
CA GLN A 179 2.09 -30.07 -3.25
C GLN A 179 2.21 -31.53 -3.71
N LEU A 180 3.32 -32.17 -3.44
CA LEU A 180 3.58 -33.57 -3.85
C LEU A 180 2.79 -34.58 -3.01
N TYR A 181 2.70 -34.29 -1.70
CA TYR A 181 2.23 -35.25 -0.70
C TYR A 181 1.21 -34.59 0.27
N PRO A 182 0.03 -34.19 -0.21
CA PRO A 182 -1.00 -33.58 0.66
C PRO A 182 -1.66 -34.56 1.63
N HIS A 183 -1.41 -35.88 1.49
CA HIS A 183 -1.96 -36.95 2.32
C HIS A 183 -0.87 -38.02 2.55
N PRO A 184 -0.85 -38.72 3.72
CA PRO A 184 0.12 -39.76 4.01
C PRO A 184 0.17 -40.88 2.95
N ASP A 185 -0.96 -41.33 2.43
CA ASP A 185 -1.03 -42.39 1.41
C ASP A 185 -0.28 -42.02 0.13
N HIS A 186 -0.17 -40.73 -0.23
CA HIS A 186 0.60 -40.30 -1.38
C HIS A 186 2.11 -40.51 -1.17
N VAL A 187 2.57 -40.55 0.09
CA VAL A 187 3.96 -40.88 0.44
C VAL A 187 4.18 -42.40 0.41
N LEU A 188 3.25 -43.16 1.01
CA LEU A 188 3.39 -44.60 1.22
C LEU A 188 3.38 -45.39 -0.09
N VAL A 189 2.79 -44.91 -1.16
CA VAL A 189 2.85 -45.53 -2.49
C VAL A 189 4.18 -45.28 -3.23
N CYS A 190 5.06 -44.43 -2.69
CA CYS A 190 6.33 -44.08 -3.32
C CYS A 190 7.50 -44.82 -2.67
N SER A 191 8.46 -45.28 -3.48
CA SER A 191 9.70 -45.82 -2.93
C SER A 191 10.58 -44.72 -2.33
N LYS A 192 11.42 -45.07 -1.36
CA LYS A 192 12.40 -44.16 -0.72
C LYS A 192 13.24 -43.39 -1.75
N THR A 193 13.67 -44.04 -2.82
CA THR A 193 14.46 -43.44 -3.90
C THR A 193 13.68 -42.39 -4.66
N VAL A 194 12.40 -42.63 -4.95
CA VAL A 194 11.52 -41.65 -5.63
C VAL A 194 11.31 -40.43 -4.77
N ILE A 195 11.03 -40.60 -3.48
CA ILE A 195 10.84 -39.49 -2.54
C ILE A 195 12.11 -38.64 -2.45
N ARG A 196 13.27 -39.26 -2.21
CA ARG A 196 14.56 -38.57 -2.17
C ARG A 196 14.82 -37.74 -3.43
N ASN A 197 14.62 -38.34 -4.61
CA ASN A 197 14.87 -37.68 -5.89
C ASN A 197 13.91 -36.52 -6.11
N ARG A 198 12.62 -36.65 -5.77
CA ARG A 198 11.63 -35.56 -5.84
C ARG A 198 11.95 -34.42 -4.88
N LEU A 199 12.38 -34.72 -3.65
CA LEU A 199 12.82 -33.70 -2.69
C LEU A 199 14.02 -32.91 -3.22
N LYS A 200 14.97 -33.59 -3.85
CA LYS A 200 16.16 -32.96 -4.45
C LYS A 200 15.80 -32.10 -5.68
N ALA A 201 14.98 -32.61 -6.58
CA ALA A 201 14.62 -31.92 -7.83
C ALA A 201 13.79 -30.67 -7.60
N ASN A 202 12.95 -30.65 -6.57
CA ASN A 202 12.02 -29.53 -6.29
C ASN A 202 12.57 -28.52 -5.28
N THR A 203 13.88 -28.50 -5.02
CA THR A 203 14.53 -27.50 -4.18
C THR A 203 15.39 -26.54 -5.00
N ARG A 204 15.11 -25.23 -4.93
CA ARG A 204 15.96 -24.18 -5.54
C ARG A 204 17.34 -24.04 -4.85
N LYS A 205 17.47 -24.48 -3.60
CA LYS A 205 18.74 -24.52 -2.87
C LYS A 205 19.29 -25.93 -2.96
N ASN A 206 20.60 -26.07 -3.19
CA ASN A 206 21.30 -27.38 -3.23
C ASN A 206 21.06 -28.17 -1.95
N LEU A 207 20.01 -29.00 -1.95
CA LEU A 207 19.80 -30.01 -0.92
C LEU A 207 20.76 -31.14 -1.20
N SER A 208 21.68 -31.45 -0.26
CA SER A 208 22.59 -32.57 -0.42
C SER A 208 21.80 -33.91 -0.48
N LEU A 209 22.38 -34.89 -1.15
CA LEU A 209 21.73 -36.20 -1.29
C LEU A 209 21.43 -36.83 0.08
N ALA A 210 22.38 -36.72 1.01
CA ALA A 210 22.23 -37.21 2.38
C ALA A 210 21.07 -36.55 3.12
N ARG A 211 20.94 -35.22 3.04
CA ARG A 211 19.81 -34.48 3.65
C ARG A 211 18.47 -34.79 2.98
N ALA A 212 18.48 -35.03 1.66
CA ALA A 212 17.24 -35.39 0.95
C ALA A 212 16.80 -36.81 1.38
N GLU A 213 17.74 -37.70 1.61
CA GLU A 213 17.48 -39.05 2.10
C GLU A 213 16.98 -39.07 3.54
N GLU A 214 17.63 -38.34 4.45
CA GLU A 214 17.21 -38.16 5.84
C GLU A 214 15.77 -37.65 5.94
N LYS A 215 15.46 -36.54 5.20
CA LYS A 215 14.11 -36.01 5.16
C LYS A 215 13.10 -36.92 4.51
N GLY A 216 13.50 -37.69 3.51
CA GLY A 216 12.66 -38.70 2.88
C GLY A 216 12.29 -39.83 3.83
N ILE A 217 13.25 -40.31 4.64
CA ILE A 217 13.00 -41.32 5.68
C ILE A 217 12.03 -40.78 6.73
N ALA A 218 12.32 -39.59 7.28
CA ALA A 218 11.44 -38.96 8.27
C ALA A 218 10.02 -38.75 7.74
N LEU A 219 9.87 -38.39 6.45
CA LEU A 219 8.55 -38.24 5.80
C LEU A 219 7.80 -39.57 5.69
N ILE A 220 8.51 -40.68 5.37
CA ILE A 220 7.90 -42.02 5.30
C ILE A 220 7.48 -42.50 6.70
N GLU A 221 8.30 -42.30 7.72
CA GLU A 221 7.96 -42.63 9.12
C GLU A 221 6.75 -41.87 9.61
N ALA A 222 6.73 -40.54 9.41
CA ALA A 222 5.58 -39.74 9.74
C ALA A 222 4.31 -40.17 8.99
N ALA A 223 4.41 -40.55 7.73
CA ALA A 223 3.26 -41.05 6.96
C ALA A 223 2.73 -42.41 7.47
N LYS A 224 3.58 -43.26 8.02
CA LYS A 224 3.15 -44.51 8.64
C LYS A 224 2.42 -44.32 9.96
N GLU A 225 2.80 -43.30 10.72
CA GLU A 225 2.22 -43.00 12.02
C GLU A 225 0.99 -42.10 11.93
N ALA A 226 0.84 -41.41 10.79
CA ALA A 226 -0.25 -40.44 10.60
C ALA A 226 -1.64 -41.10 10.53
N TYR A 227 -2.63 -40.47 11.15
CA TYR A 227 -4.02 -40.89 11.07
C TYR A 227 -4.89 -39.71 10.57
N PRO A 228 -5.03 -39.53 9.23
CA PRO A 228 -5.75 -38.43 8.64
C PRO A 228 -7.26 -38.49 8.90
N ALA A 229 -7.90 -37.36 9.04
CA ALA A 229 -9.36 -37.23 9.21
C ALA A 229 -10.12 -37.26 7.87
N ILE A 230 -9.40 -37.24 6.74
CA ILE A 230 -9.99 -37.25 5.37
C ILE A 230 -9.32 -38.36 4.54
N SER A 231 -9.95 -38.76 3.45
CA SER A 231 -9.37 -39.72 2.52
C SER A 231 -8.39 -39.03 1.56
N LYS A 232 -7.48 -39.82 0.94
CA LYS A 232 -6.52 -39.32 -0.05
C LYS A 232 -7.16 -38.70 -1.29
N ASP A 233 -8.38 -39.10 -1.62
CA ASP A 233 -9.14 -38.66 -2.79
C ASP A 233 -10.13 -37.52 -2.46
N ASP A 234 -10.06 -36.97 -1.23
CA ASP A 234 -10.86 -35.83 -0.81
C ASP A 234 -10.43 -34.56 -1.56
N ILE A 235 -11.41 -33.76 -1.97
CA ILE A 235 -11.18 -32.47 -2.66
C ILE A 235 -10.25 -31.53 -1.90
N ARG A 236 -10.17 -31.66 -0.59
CA ARG A 236 -9.27 -30.88 0.26
C ARG A 236 -7.79 -31.17 -0.03
N CYS A 237 -7.46 -32.35 -0.53
CA CYS A 237 -6.10 -32.63 -1.01
C CYS A 237 -5.73 -31.80 -2.26
N GLU A 238 -6.69 -31.54 -3.13
CA GLU A 238 -6.51 -30.63 -4.27
C GLU A 238 -6.38 -29.17 -3.81
N GLN A 239 -7.20 -28.75 -2.83
CA GLN A 239 -7.09 -27.41 -2.23
C GLN A 239 -5.72 -27.17 -1.58
N VAL A 240 -5.16 -28.18 -0.91
CA VAL A 240 -3.79 -28.12 -0.36
C VAL A 240 -2.76 -27.84 -1.46
N ARG A 241 -2.85 -28.56 -2.59
CA ARG A 241 -1.97 -28.34 -3.74
C ARG A 241 -2.12 -26.95 -4.33
N ASP A 242 -3.36 -26.49 -4.51
CA ASP A 242 -3.66 -25.15 -5.04
C ASP A 242 -3.10 -24.06 -4.12
N TYR A 243 -3.40 -24.11 -2.83
CA TYR A 243 -2.91 -23.11 -1.88
C TYR A 243 -1.39 -23.07 -1.81
N ALA A 244 -0.73 -24.21 -1.77
CA ALA A 244 0.73 -24.28 -1.73
C ALA A 244 1.36 -23.70 -3.00
N LYS A 245 0.77 -23.97 -4.18
CA LYS A 245 1.20 -23.40 -5.47
C LYS A 245 1.01 -21.89 -5.47
N ARG A 246 -0.19 -21.39 -5.13
CA ARG A 246 -0.47 -19.94 -5.09
C ARG A 246 0.46 -19.20 -4.13
N ILE A 247 0.77 -19.78 -2.97
CA ILE A 247 1.74 -19.19 -2.03
C ILE A 247 3.12 -19.10 -2.67
N ALA A 248 3.56 -20.14 -3.38
CA ALA A 248 4.85 -20.14 -4.08
C ALA A 248 4.91 -19.05 -5.16
N ASP A 249 3.85 -18.92 -5.96
CA ASP A 249 3.72 -17.92 -7.03
C ASP A 249 3.70 -16.48 -6.47
N LEU A 250 2.95 -16.26 -5.39
CA LEU A 250 2.90 -14.94 -4.72
C LEU A 250 4.25 -14.57 -4.11
N LYS A 251 4.95 -15.53 -3.54
CA LYS A 251 6.31 -15.33 -3.00
C LYS A 251 7.28 -14.89 -4.10
N GLU A 252 7.23 -15.57 -5.25
CA GLU A 252 8.06 -15.20 -6.40
C GLU A 252 7.75 -13.79 -6.91
N LYS A 253 6.46 -13.46 -7.11
CA LYS A 253 6.02 -12.11 -7.49
C LYS A 253 6.52 -11.05 -6.51
N ARG A 254 6.42 -11.32 -5.21
CA ARG A 254 6.88 -10.40 -4.17
C ARG A 254 8.40 -10.19 -4.22
N ASP A 255 9.17 -11.26 -4.40
CA ASP A 255 10.62 -11.20 -4.50
C ASP A 255 11.06 -10.43 -5.77
N GLN A 256 10.39 -10.64 -6.91
CA GLN A 256 10.60 -9.88 -8.15
C GLN A 256 10.26 -8.39 -7.97
N LEU A 257 9.19 -8.08 -7.24
CA LEU A 257 8.81 -6.70 -6.92
C LEU A 257 9.89 -5.99 -6.10
N VAL A 258 10.44 -6.66 -5.08
CA VAL A 258 11.56 -6.14 -4.28
C VAL A 258 12.78 -5.86 -5.16
N GLN A 259 13.15 -6.80 -6.05
CA GLN A 259 14.26 -6.61 -6.97
C GLN A 259 14.06 -5.39 -7.90
N LYS A 260 12.82 -5.17 -8.36
CA LYS A 260 12.47 -3.98 -9.15
C LYS A 260 12.64 -2.70 -8.33
N MET A 261 12.18 -2.69 -7.08
CA MET A 261 12.32 -1.55 -6.17
C MET A 261 13.80 -1.25 -5.88
N VAL A 262 14.61 -2.27 -5.62
CA VAL A 262 16.07 -2.15 -5.41
C VAL A 262 16.73 -1.56 -6.64
N LYS A 263 16.42 -2.06 -7.85
CA LYS A 263 16.98 -1.54 -9.10
C LYS A 263 16.68 -0.05 -9.30
N LEU A 264 15.51 0.42 -8.91
CA LEU A 264 15.12 1.84 -9.00
C LEU A 264 15.78 2.72 -7.93
N SER A 265 16.21 2.12 -6.82
CA SER A 265 16.68 2.85 -5.64
C SER A 265 18.19 2.82 -5.45
N LYS A 266 18.90 1.85 -6.00
CA LYS A 266 20.33 1.57 -5.71
C LYS A 266 21.25 2.79 -5.88
N ASP A 267 20.97 3.68 -6.82
CA ASP A 267 21.76 4.87 -7.10
C ASP A 267 21.27 6.12 -6.32
N LYS A 268 20.28 5.95 -5.43
CA LYS A 268 19.73 7.02 -4.59
C LYS A 268 20.48 7.10 -3.26
N GLN A 269 20.78 8.31 -2.83
CA GLN A 269 21.51 8.55 -1.58
C GLN A 269 20.79 7.98 -0.36
N GLU A 270 19.47 8.14 -0.28
CA GLU A 270 18.66 7.61 0.81
C GLU A 270 18.71 6.09 0.92
N TYR A 271 18.82 5.37 -0.22
CA TYR A 271 18.98 3.92 -0.21
C TYR A 271 20.34 3.51 0.36
N GLN A 272 21.41 4.17 -0.07
CA GLN A 272 22.77 3.92 0.42
C GLN A 272 22.89 4.18 1.93
N ILE A 273 22.28 5.27 2.40
CA ILE A 273 22.22 5.59 3.83
C ILE A 273 21.48 4.49 4.59
N LEU A 274 20.29 4.08 4.14
CA LEU A 274 19.49 3.05 4.82
C LEU A 274 20.23 1.70 4.89
N ILE A 275 20.88 1.27 3.81
CA ILE A 275 21.64 0.01 3.80
C ILE A 275 22.88 0.06 4.71
N SER A 276 23.43 1.24 4.99
CA SER A 276 24.58 1.37 5.90
C SER A 276 24.21 1.08 7.37
N PHE A 277 22.92 1.10 7.74
CA PHE A 277 22.50 0.80 9.11
C PHE A 277 22.47 -0.72 9.35
N PRO A 278 23.14 -1.22 10.40
CA PRO A 278 23.06 -2.62 10.78
C PRO A 278 21.61 -3.08 11.00
N GLY A 279 21.23 -4.18 10.35
CA GLY A 279 19.89 -4.74 10.44
C GLY A 279 18.89 -4.24 9.40
N ILE A 280 19.20 -3.21 8.61
CA ILE A 280 18.39 -2.79 7.47
C ILE A 280 18.88 -3.49 6.21
N GLY A 281 18.13 -4.50 5.76
CA GLY A 281 18.36 -5.16 4.47
C GLY A 281 17.62 -4.46 3.32
N GLU A 282 17.91 -4.88 2.08
CA GLU A 282 17.33 -4.30 0.84
C GLU A 282 15.81 -4.16 0.89
N THR A 283 15.10 -5.22 1.28
CA THR A 283 13.63 -5.20 1.38
C THR A 283 13.13 -4.12 2.33
N THR A 284 13.77 -3.98 3.49
CA THR A 284 13.39 -2.96 4.49
C THR A 284 13.69 -1.56 3.97
N ALA A 285 14.86 -1.35 3.38
CA ALA A 285 15.27 -0.05 2.85
C ALA A 285 14.31 0.47 1.77
N VAL A 286 14.00 -0.34 0.76
CA VAL A 286 13.10 0.10 -0.33
C VAL A 286 11.66 0.32 0.14
N ARG A 287 11.18 -0.44 1.11
CA ARG A 287 9.85 -0.24 1.70
C ARG A 287 9.80 1.02 2.56
N LEU A 288 10.85 1.33 3.32
CA LEU A 288 10.95 2.60 4.05
C LEU A 288 10.91 3.80 3.10
N ILE A 289 11.64 3.75 1.98
CA ILE A 289 11.59 4.80 0.95
C ILE A 289 10.15 4.95 0.42
N GLY A 290 9.48 3.85 0.11
CA GLY A 290 8.10 3.88 -0.38
C GLY A 290 7.10 4.44 0.64
N GLU A 291 7.25 4.14 1.93
CA GLU A 291 6.37 4.68 2.98
C GLU A 291 6.65 6.14 3.31
N LEU A 292 7.91 6.51 3.46
CA LEU A 292 8.29 7.87 3.85
C LEU A 292 8.21 8.85 2.67
N GLY A 293 8.42 8.38 1.43
CA GLY A 293 8.61 9.27 0.29
C GLY A 293 9.88 10.09 0.43
N ASP A 294 9.90 11.30 -0.10
CA ASP A 294 11.05 12.21 0.06
C ASP A 294 11.14 12.69 1.51
N ILE A 295 12.14 12.20 2.22
CA ILE A 295 12.36 12.56 3.63
C ILE A 295 12.68 14.05 3.80
N ARG A 296 13.21 14.74 2.76
CA ARG A 296 13.56 16.17 2.79
C ARG A 296 12.35 17.08 2.90
N ARG A 297 11.14 16.56 2.64
CA ARG A 297 9.88 17.30 2.86
C ARG A 297 9.57 17.58 4.33
N PHE A 298 10.17 16.85 5.25
CA PHE A 298 9.97 17.06 6.68
C PHE A 298 10.95 18.11 7.20
N LYS A 299 10.44 19.23 7.72
CA LYS A 299 11.26 20.33 8.26
C LYS A 299 12.10 19.92 9.49
N ASN A 300 11.64 18.90 10.24
CA ASN A 300 12.31 18.39 11.42
C ASN A 300 11.82 16.98 11.82
N HIS A 301 12.51 16.37 12.79
CA HIS A 301 12.18 15.02 13.27
C HIS A 301 10.77 14.91 13.90
N LYS A 302 10.22 15.99 14.46
CA LYS A 302 8.87 15.98 15.06
C LYS A 302 7.80 15.76 13.98
N GLN A 303 7.94 16.42 12.81
CA GLN A 303 7.05 16.18 11.68
C GLN A 303 7.14 14.74 11.15
N LEU A 304 8.35 14.17 11.11
CA LEU A 304 8.54 12.78 10.73
C LEU A 304 7.88 11.84 11.75
N ASN A 305 8.07 12.08 13.05
CA ASN A 305 7.45 11.29 14.11
C ASN A 305 5.91 11.34 14.04
N ALA A 306 5.32 12.51 13.85
CA ALA A 306 3.89 12.67 13.65
C ALA A 306 3.41 11.91 12.39
N TYR A 307 4.17 11.99 11.30
CA TYR A 307 3.85 11.27 10.04
C TYR A 307 3.85 9.75 10.21
N VAL A 308 4.79 9.18 10.97
CA VAL A 308 4.85 7.73 11.22
C VAL A 308 3.92 7.29 12.37
N GLY A 309 3.23 8.23 13.01
CA GLY A 309 2.29 7.94 14.08
C GLY A 309 2.95 7.68 15.45
N ILE A 310 4.20 8.10 15.62
CA ILE A 310 4.89 8.11 16.91
C ILE A 310 4.76 9.52 17.47
N ASP A 311 3.60 9.85 18.05
CA ASP A 311 3.39 11.14 18.69
C ASP A 311 3.33 10.97 20.21
N ILE A 312 4.08 11.82 20.91
CA ILE A 312 4.08 11.81 22.38
C ILE A 312 3.01 12.78 22.84
N MET A 313 1.88 12.25 23.28
CA MET A 313 0.85 13.07 23.94
C MET A 313 1.29 13.35 25.38
N ARG A 314 1.58 14.61 25.65
CA ARG A 314 1.83 15.11 27.00
C ARG A 314 0.57 15.75 27.52
N TYR A 315 0.02 15.21 28.59
CA TYR A 315 -1.09 15.82 29.31
C TYR A 315 -0.57 16.47 30.59
N GLN A 316 -0.65 17.80 30.65
CA GLN A 316 -0.28 18.56 31.83
C GLN A 316 -1.42 19.52 32.18
N SER A 317 -1.90 19.45 33.40
CA SER A 317 -2.91 20.38 33.93
C SER A 317 -2.37 21.02 35.20
N GLY A 318 -2.09 22.32 35.14
CA GLY A 318 -1.45 23.07 36.24
C GLY A 318 -0.08 22.50 36.63
N ASN A 319 0.14 22.24 37.91
CA ASN A 319 1.40 21.66 38.44
C ASN A 319 1.40 20.12 38.41
N THR A 320 0.36 19.47 37.90
CA THR A 320 0.25 18.01 37.88
C THR A 320 0.71 17.47 36.49
N PHE A 321 1.80 16.70 36.55
CA PHE A 321 2.34 16.04 35.36
C PHE A 321 1.80 14.60 35.25
N TYR A 322 1.13 14.29 34.14
CA TYR A 322 0.73 12.92 33.85
C TYR A 322 1.78 12.27 32.93
N LYS A 323 1.94 10.95 33.04
CA LYS A 323 2.92 10.18 32.26
C LYS A 323 2.72 10.40 30.79
N ASP A 324 3.81 10.72 30.06
CA ASP A 324 3.80 10.79 28.61
C ASP A 324 3.32 9.46 27.99
N THR A 325 2.33 9.51 27.12
CA THR A 325 1.81 8.33 26.41
C THR A 325 2.11 8.47 24.92
N VAL A 326 2.55 7.37 24.29
CA VAL A 326 2.71 7.32 22.84
C VAL A 326 1.34 7.09 22.22
N ALA A 327 0.81 8.08 21.50
CA ALA A 327 -0.38 7.90 20.70
C ALA A 327 0.01 7.18 19.41
N LEU A 328 -0.29 5.90 19.32
CA LEU A 328 -0.21 5.16 18.06
C LEU A 328 -1.45 5.51 17.22
N HIS A 329 -1.34 6.52 16.38
CA HIS A 329 -2.36 6.75 15.36
C HIS A 329 -2.26 5.64 14.33
N LYS A 330 -3.27 4.74 14.30
CA LYS A 330 -3.40 3.82 13.17
C LYS A 330 -3.49 4.66 11.89
N LYS A 331 -2.51 4.51 10.99
CA LYS A 331 -2.67 4.99 9.62
C LYS A 331 -3.92 4.32 9.03
N ILE A 332 -4.94 5.12 8.75
CA ILE A 332 -6.11 4.74 7.96
C ILE A 332 -5.68 4.60 6.49
#